data_1faffea3955e215663e79e85fafdd739
#
_entry.id   1faffea3955e215663e79e85fafdd739
#
_cell.length_a   1.000
_cell.length_b   1.000
_cell.length_c   1.000
_cell.angle_alpha   90.00
_cell.angle_beta   90.00
_cell.angle_gamma   90.00
#
_symmetry.space_group_name_H-M   'P 1'
#
loop_
_entity.id
_entity.type
_entity.pdbx_description
1 polymer ?
#
loop_
_entity_poly.entity_id
_entity_poly.type
_entity_poly.pdbx_seq_one_letter_code
_entity_poly.pdbx_strand_id
1 'polypeptide(L)'
;EQLHGMFVRVRDQSERLNRSVAELGDLANQLAQVSSANTDLAEATAATIEEITVSVSHIADNTQGAAQVVSEAGDLSQQSSTSVGRVSQEIGAVAQAMDSLSEVMRELETRSGQVGSIASVIKEIADQTNLLALNAAIEAARAGEQGRGFAVVADEVRKLAERTSSATVEIEQMVSAMRAASESAMGRVAQTHVTVKASVDLADKALGQISAIGTSMQDIVHKTHEIRDSAKEQSRATEEMAKAAERM
;
A
#
# COMPACT_ATOMS: atom_id res chain seq x y z
N GLU A 1 -82.46 -69.85 -44.03
CA GLU A 1 -81.04 -69.55 -44.20
C GLU A 1 -80.67 -68.09 -43.93
N GLN A 2 -81.44 -67.07 -44.33
CA GLN A 2 -81.17 -65.67 -44.13
C GLN A 2 -81.21 -65.26 -42.65
N LEU A 3 -82.15 -65.75 -41.82
CA LEU A 3 -82.19 -65.48 -40.39
C LEU A 3 -81.03 -66.06 -39.63
N HIS A 4 -80.52 -67.24 -39.97
CA HIS A 4 -79.36 -67.85 -39.35
C HIS A 4 -78.05 -66.99 -39.63
N GLY A 5 -77.86 -66.54 -40.87
CA GLY A 5 -76.74 -65.67 -41.25
C GLY A 5 -76.80 -64.32 -40.56
N MET A 6 -77.99 -63.78 -40.25
CA MET A 6 -78.12 -62.53 -39.49
C MET A 6 -77.72 -62.70 -37.99
N PHE A 7 -78.12 -63.75 -37.36
CA PHE A 7 -77.77 -64.09 -35.97
C PHE A 7 -76.21 -64.30 -35.81
N VAL A 8 -75.56 -64.93 -36.74
CA VAL A 8 -74.09 -65.17 -36.75
C VAL A 8 -73.39 -63.82 -36.86
N ARG A 9 -73.84 -62.87 -37.73
CA ARG A 9 -73.27 -61.53 -37.86
C ARG A 9 -73.47 -60.65 -36.60
N VAL A 10 -74.63 -60.75 -36.01
CA VAL A 10 -74.97 -59.98 -34.76
C VAL A 10 -74.07 -60.50 -33.61
N ARG A 11 -73.88 -61.79 -33.47
CA ARG A 11 -73.02 -62.37 -32.47
C ARG A 11 -71.54 -61.92 -32.67
N ASP A 12 -71.03 -61.98 -33.89
CA ASP A 12 -69.65 -61.63 -34.25
C ASP A 12 -69.46 -60.09 -33.98
N GLN A 13 -70.43 -59.27 -34.32
CA GLN A 13 -70.36 -57.85 -34.00
C GLN A 13 -70.42 -57.57 -32.47
N SER A 14 -71.22 -58.35 -31.72
CA SER A 14 -71.27 -58.21 -30.24
C SER A 14 -69.97 -58.65 -29.60
N GLU A 15 -69.31 -59.70 -30.09
CA GLU A 15 -67.99 -60.12 -29.59
C GLU A 15 -66.88 -59.10 -29.91
N ARG A 16 -66.96 -58.46 -31.07
CA ARG A 16 -66.03 -57.37 -31.46
C ARG A 16 -66.24 -56.13 -30.58
N LEU A 17 -67.54 -55.80 -30.35
CA LEU A 17 -67.89 -54.68 -29.47
C LEU A 17 -67.41 -54.92 -28.05
N ASN A 18 -67.60 -56.10 -27.48
CA ASN A 18 -67.10 -56.47 -26.16
C ASN A 18 -65.54 -56.37 -26.05
N ARG A 19 -64.81 -56.78 -27.09
CA ARG A 19 -63.35 -56.60 -27.14
C ARG A 19 -62.98 -55.14 -27.18
N SER A 20 -63.62 -54.32 -28.01
CA SER A 20 -63.31 -52.87 -28.06
C SER A 20 -63.65 -52.14 -26.75
N VAL A 21 -64.71 -52.57 -26.02
CA VAL A 21 -65.05 -52.03 -24.69
C VAL A 21 -64.00 -52.44 -23.66
N ALA A 22 -63.41 -53.64 -23.69
CA ALA A 22 -62.35 -54.05 -22.81
C ALA A 22 -61.04 -53.27 -23.10
N GLU A 23 -60.69 -53.12 -24.38
CA GLU A 23 -59.53 -52.32 -24.82
C GLU A 23 -59.67 -50.82 -24.40
N LEU A 24 -60.86 -50.23 -24.49
CA LEU A 24 -61.17 -48.89 -24.01
C LEU A 24 -61.06 -48.80 -22.49
N GLY A 25 -61.45 -49.82 -21.74
CA GLY A 25 -61.27 -49.89 -20.29
C GLY A 25 -59.82 -49.88 -19.88
N ASP A 26 -58.97 -50.68 -20.55
CA ASP A 26 -57.55 -50.70 -20.31
C ASP A 26 -56.88 -49.37 -20.66
N LEU A 27 -57.25 -48.77 -21.77
CA LEU A 27 -56.76 -47.46 -22.19
C LEU A 27 -57.15 -46.34 -21.18
N ALA A 28 -58.37 -46.38 -20.65
CA ALA A 28 -58.85 -45.48 -19.63
C ALA A 28 -58.04 -45.59 -18.32
N ASN A 29 -57.72 -46.85 -17.92
CA ASN A 29 -56.85 -47.07 -16.75
C ASN A 29 -55.43 -46.57 -16.97
N GLN A 30 -54.87 -46.80 -18.14
CA GLN A 30 -53.55 -46.26 -18.50
C GLN A 30 -53.54 -44.73 -18.50
N LEU A 31 -54.57 -44.11 -19.05
CA LEU A 31 -54.74 -42.65 -19.06
C LEU A 31 -54.81 -42.07 -17.63
N ALA A 32 -55.57 -42.73 -16.74
CA ALA A 32 -55.67 -42.38 -15.34
C ALA A 32 -54.32 -42.44 -14.62
N GLN A 33 -53.51 -43.49 -14.88
CA GLN A 33 -52.18 -43.60 -14.32
C GLN A 33 -51.22 -42.53 -14.83
N VAL A 34 -51.22 -42.23 -16.12
CA VAL A 34 -50.41 -41.16 -16.73
C VAL A 34 -50.82 -39.81 -16.20
N SER A 35 -52.11 -39.56 -16.03
CA SER A 35 -52.63 -38.30 -15.46
C SER A 35 -52.16 -38.10 -14.00
N SER A 36 -52.21 -39.19 -13.19
CA SER A 36 -51.70 -39.12 -11.80
C SER A 36 -50.19 -38.83 -11.76
N ALA A 37 -49.39 -39.51 -12.59
CA ALA A 37 -47.96 -39.32 -12.69
C ALA A 37 -47.62 -37.86 -13.16
N ASN A 38 -48.39 -37.29 -14.07
CA ASN A 38 -48.22 -35.92 -14.52
C ASN A 38 -48.56 -34.92 -13.39
N THR A 39 -49.57 -35.21 -12.57
CA THR A 39 -49.88 -34.36 -11.39
C THR A 39 -48.71 -34.37 -10.40
N ASP A 40 -48.19 -35.52 -10.05
CA ASP A 40 -47.03 -35.66 -9.14
C ASP A 40 -45.78 -34.95 -9.72
N LEU A 41 -45.55 -35.00 -11.00
CA LEU A 41 -44.46 -34.31 -11.71
C LEU A 41 -44.68 -32.78 -11.68
N ALA A 42 -45.89 -32.32 -11.88
CA ALA A 42 -46.23 -30.89 -11.82
C ALA A 42 -45.97 -30.32 -10.41
N GLU A 43 -46.41 -31.04 -9.35
CA GLU A 43 -46.13 -30.64 -7.96
C GLU A 43 -44.63 -30.59 -7.65
N ALA A 44 -43.86 -31.60 -8.05
CA ALA A 44 -42.40 -31.62 -7.88
C ALA A 44 -41.72 -30.47 -8.65
N THR A 45 -42.21 -30.17 -9.85
CA THR A 45 -41.71 -29.06 -10.67
C THR A 45 -41.99 -27.72 -10.01
N ALA A 46 -43.21 -27.51 -9.47
CA ALA A 46 -43.59 -26.31 -8.76
C ALA A 46 -42.71 -26.06 -7.53
N ALA A 47 -42.45 -27.10 -6.72
CA ALA A 47 -41.51 -26.99 -5.57
C ALA A 47 -40.10 -26.60 -5.98
N THR A 48 -39.57 -27.20 -7.08
CA THR A 48 -38.26 -26.83 -7.62
C THR A 48 -38.20 -25.37 -8.11
N ILE A 49 -39.28 -24.89 -8.72
CA ILE A 49 -39.41 -23.51 -9.19
C ILE A 49 -39.38 -22.53 -7.99
N GLU A 50 -40.06 -22.85 -6.89
CA GLU A 50 -40.00 -22.06 -5.66
C GLU A 50 -38.58 -21.99 -5.10
N GLU A 51 -37.85 -23.11 -5.01
CA GLU A 51 -36.47 -23.13 -4.56
C GLU A 51 -35.55 -22.28 -5.47
N ILE A 52 -35.72 -22.37 -6.79
CA ILE A 52 -34.94 -21.56 -7.74
C ILE A 52 -35.25 -20.07 -7.54
N THR A 53 -36.54 -19.72 -7.37
CA THR A 53 -36.97 -18.33 -7.16
C THR A 53 -36.32 -17.71 -5.92
N VAL A 54 -36.29 -18.44 -4.81
CA VAL A 54 -35.60 -18.02 -3.57
C VAL A 54 -34.12 -17.89 -3.81
N SER A 55 -33.49 -18.86 -4.49
CA SER A 55 -32.05 -18.83 -4.79
C SER A 55 -31.68 -17.63 -5.67
N VAL A 56 -32.45 -17.32 -6.70
CA VAL A 56 -32.23 -16.16 -7.58
C VAL A 56 -32.35 -14.84 -6.80
N SER A 57 -33.33 -14.75 -5.87
CA SER A 57 -33.48 -13.58 -4.99
C SER A 57 -32.22 -13.41 -4.10
N HIS A 58 -31.73 -14.47 -3.50
CA HIS A 58 -30.48 -14.44 -2.70
C HIS A 58 -29.26 -14.05 -3.54
N ILE A 59 -29.16 -14.51 -4.79
CA ILE A 59 -28.09 -14.10 -5.70
C ILE A 59 -28.16 -12.59 -5.97
N ALA A 60 -29.35 -12.05 -6.21
CA ALA A 60 -29.53 -10.61 -6.44
C ALA A 60 -29.13 -9.77 -5.21
N ASP A 61 -29.57 -10.19 -4.02
CA ASP A 61 -29.21 -9.51 -2.75
C ASP A 61 -27.71 -9.56 -2.45
N ASN A 62 -27.09 -10.72 -2.59
CA ASN A 62 -25.65 -10.90 -2.40
C ASN A 62 -24.85 -10.07 -3.41
N THR A 63 -25.31 -10.01 -4.65
CA THR A 63 -24.67 -9.21 -5.71
C THR A 63 -24.76 -7.72 -5.41
N GLN A 64 -25.89 -7.26 -4.90
CA GLN A 64 -26.06 -5.86 -4.44
C GLN A 64 -25.12 -5.53 -3.29
N GLY A 65 -25.01 -6.42 -2.28
CA GLY A 65 -24.07 -6.26 -1.18
C GLY A 65 -22.61 -6.25 -1.64
N ALA A 66 -22.25 -7.15 -2.56
CA ALA A 66 -20.93 -7.19 -3.16
C ALA A 66 -20.59 -5.89 -3.91
N ALA A 67 -21.51 -5.35 -4.69
CA ALA A 67 -21.33 -4.08 -5.40
C ALA A 67 -21.03 -2.92 -4.43
N GLN A 68 -21.70 -2.86 -3.29
CA GLN A 68 -21.45 -1.84 -2.27
C GLN A 68 -20.05 -1.98 -1.67
N VAL A 69 -19.65 -3.18 -1.25
CA VAL A 69 -18.32 -3.45 -0.68
C VAL A 69 -17.20 -3.10 -1.66
N VAL A 70 -17.39 -3.40 -2.94
CA VAL A 70 -16.42 -3.09 -3.99
C VAL A 70 -16.31 -1.58 -4.22
N SER A 71 -17.44 -0.84 -4.18
CA SER A 71 -17.43 0.62 -4.26
C SER A 71 -16.66 1.24 -3.10
N GLU A 72 -16.93 0.80 -1.87
CA GLU A 72 -16.22 1.27 -0.67
C GLU A 72 -14.71 0.95 -0.72
N ALA A 73 -14.36 -0.25 -1.21
CA ALA A 73 -12.96 -0.63 -1.41
C ALA A 73 -12.26 0.23 -2.48
N GLY A 74 -12.97 0.61 -3.54
CA GLY A 74 -12.50 1.54 -4.56
C GLY A 74 -12.20 2.93 -3.99
N ASP A 75 -13.11 3.47 -3.19
CA ASP A 75 -12.93 4.77 -2.51
C ASP A 75 -11.75 4.73 -1.53
N LEU A 76 -11.62 3.65 -0.76
CA LEU A 76 -10.49 3.46 0.16
C LEU A 76 -9.16 3.35 -0.59
N SER A 77 -9.15 2.68 -1.75
CA SER A 77 -7.99 2.61 -2.63
C SER A 77 -7.57 4.01 -3.10
N GLN A 78 -8.52 4.83 -3.53
CA GLN A 78 -8.27 6.21 -3.95
C GLN A 78 -7.73 7.08 -2.81
N GLN A 79 -8.30 6.98 -1.61
CA GLN A 79 -7.80 7.68 -0.41
C GLN A 79 -6.38 7.23 -0.03
N SER A 80 -6.12 5.92 -0.12
CA SER A 80 -4.79 5.35 0.13
C SER A 80 -3.75 5.88 -0.86
N SER A 81 -4.11 5.95 -2.15
CA SER A 81 -3.26 6.53 -3.19
C SER A 81 -2.89 7.98 -2.88
N THR A 82 -3.88 8.79 -2.49
CA THR A 82 -3.65 10.18 -2.10
C THR A 82 -2.73 10.29 -0.88
N SER A 83 -2.92 9.44 0.11
CA SER A 83 -2.12 9.41 1.34
C SER A 83 -0.67 9.03 1.07
N VAL A 84 -0.43 7.98 0.27
CA VAL A 84 0.93 7.56 -0.12
C VAL A 84 1.59 8.62 -0.99
N GLY A 85 0.84 9.28 -1.89
CA GLY A 85 1.35 10.40 -2.68
C GLY A 85 1.84 11.57 -1.81
N ARG A 86 1.13 11.90 -0.73
CA ARG A 86 1.58 12.90 0.25
C ARG A 86 2.85 12.46 0.97
N VAL A 87 2.91 11.21 1.41
CA VAL A 87 4.12 10.66 2.04
C VAL A 87 5.32 10.75 1.09
N SER A 88 5.15 10.45 -0.20
CA SER A 88 6.21 10.60 -1.20
C SER A 88 6.70 12.05 -1.32
N GLN A 89 5.80 13.02 -1.30
CA GLN A 89 6.15 14.44 -1.30
C GLN A 89 6.93 14.86 -0.04
N GLU A 90 6.49 14.41 1.15
CA GLU A 90 7.18 14.70 2.41
C GLU A 90 8.59 14.09 2.43
N ILE A 91 8.75 12.87 1.92
CA ILE A 91 10.07 12.25 1.76
C ILE A 91 10.95 13.06 0.81
N GLY A 92 10.40 13.59 -0.27
CA GLY A 92 11.11 14.49 -1.19
C GLY A 92 11.59 15.77 -0.50
N ALA A 93 10.78 16.36 0.38
CA ALA A 93 11.19 17.52 1.19
C ALA A 93 12.31 17.18 2.17
N VAL A 94 12.30 15.98 2.76
CA VAL A 94 13.40 15.49 3.61
C VAL A 94 14.69 15.36 2.79
N ALA A 95 14.62 14.86 1.54
CA ALA A 95 15.78 14.79 0.66
C ALA A 95 16.42 16.17 0.45
N GLN A 96 15.61 17.19 0.12
CA GLN A 96 16.10 18.55 -0.06
C GLN A 96 16.71 19.14 1.23
N ALA A 97 16.11 18.85 2.38
CA ALA A 97 16.67 19.30 3.67
C ALA A 97 18.03 18.64 3.96
N MET A 98 18.22 17.36 3.56
CA MET A 98 19.50 16.67 3.68
C MET A 98 20.57 17.25 2.74
N ASP A 99 20.20 17.64 1.52
CA ASP A 99 21.12 18.32 0.60
C ASP A 99 21.60 19.66 1.19
N SER A 100 20.67 20.47 1.69
CA SER A 100 21.00 21.74 2.34
C SER A 100 21.86 21.53 3.58
N LEU A 101 21.60 20.53 4.40
CA LEU A 101 22.43 20.17 5.56
C LEU A 101 23.85 19.77 5.15
N SER A 102 23.97 19.01 4.05
CA SER A 102 25.28 18.62 3.50
C SER A 102 26.11 19.85 3.11
N GLU A 103 25.49 20.87 2.51
CA GLU A 103 26.15 22.11 2.13
C GLU A 103 26.62 22.90 3.36
N VAL A 104 25.77 23.03 4.38
CA VAL A 104 26.12 23.68 5.65
C VAL A 104 27.29 22.97 6.35
N MET A 105 27.32 21.64 6.34
CA MET A 105 28.43 20.87 6.92
C MET A 105 29.75 21.09 6.19
N ARG A 106 29.73 21.17 4.87
CA ARG A 106 30.95 21.51 4.06
C ARG A 106 31.46 22.91 4.33
N GLU A 107 30.54 23.88 4.47
CA GLU A 107 30.92 25.23 4.84
C GLU A 107 31.55 25.27 6.24
N LEU A 108 30.96 24.56 7.22
CA LEU A 108 31.48 24.44 8.56
C LEU A 108 32.88 23.82 8.58
N GLU A 109 33.14 22.77 7.78
CA GLU A 109 34.43 22.16 7.63
C GLU A 109 35.46 23.17 7.10
N THR A 110 35.10 23.94 6.06
CA THR A 110 35.94 24.97 5.45
C THR A 110 36.31 26.07 6.46
N ARG A 111 35.30 26.59 7.17
CA ARG A 111 35.49 27.64 8.18
C ARG A 111 36.32 27.14 9.37
N SER A 112 36.08 25.92 9.81
CA SER A 112 36.87 25.30 10.87
C SER A 112 38.35 25.16 10.45
N GLY A 113 38.59 24.80 9.20
CA GLY A 113 39.97 24.74 8.65
C GLY A 113 40.65 26.11 8.66
N GLN A 114 39.94 27.21 8.33
CA GLN A 114 40.44 28.58 8.40
C GLN A 114 40.78 28.98 9.84
N VAL A 115 39.91 28.67 10.81
CA VAL A 115 40.19 28.95 12.23
C VAL A 115 41.42 28.20 12.72
N GLY A 116 41.58 26.93 12.35
CA GLY A 116 42.77 26.14 12.68
C GLY A 116 44.06 26.74 12.11
N SER A 117 44.02 27.22 10.87
CA SER A 117 45.19 27.91 10.26
C SER A 117 45.53 29.21 10.99
N ILE A 118 44.55 30.00 11.39
CA ILE A 118 44.79 31.23 12.17
C ILE A 118 45.37 30.89 13.55
N ALA A 119 44.87 29.87 14.23
CA ALA A 119 45.37 29.42 15.52
C ALA A 119 46.84 28.99 15.41
N SER A 120 47.23 28.27 14.37
CA SER A 120 48.61 27.89 14.09
C SER A 120 49.54 29.09 13.91
N VAL A 121 49.11 30.12 13.15
CA VAL A 121 49.88 31.36 12.98
C VAL A 121 50.01 32.11 14.29
N ILE A 122 48.98 32.22 15.11
CA ILE A 122 49.05 32.88 16.43
C ILE A 122 50.01 32.14 17.36
N LYS A 123 50.00 30.80 17.32
CA LYS A 123 50.94 29.98 18.07
C LYS A 123 52.40 30.25 17.66
N GLU A 124 52.69 30.29 16.36
CA GLU A 124 54.00 30.64 15.85
C GLU A 124 54.44 32.03 16.34
N ILE A 125 53.55 33.05 16.31
CA ILE A 125 53.84 34.38 16.81
C ILE A 125 54.11 34.35 18.34
N ALA A 126 53.30 33.57 19.09
CA ALA A 126 53.53 33.41 20.53
C ALA A 126 54.87 32.78 20.86
N ASP A 127 55.25 31.73 20.14
CA ASP A 127 56.53 31.03 20.30
C ASP A 127 57.71 31.93 19.94
N GLN A 128 57.62 32.74 18.87
CA GLN A 128 58.61 33.76 18.52
C GLN A 128 58.69 34.85 19.58
N THR A 129 57.53 35.28 20.11
CA THR A 129 57.47 36.30 21.16
C THR A 129 58.10 35.78 22.46
N ASN A 130 57.88 34.52 22.78
CA ASN A 130 58.50 33.85 23.94
C ASN A 130 60.03 33.82 23.83
N LEU A 131 60.53 33.52 22.63
CA LEU A 131 61.97 33.52 22.35
C LEU A 131 62.57 34.96 22.43
N LEU A 132 61.89 35.96 21.90
CA LEU A 132 62.30 37.36 21.98
C LEU A 132 62.32 37.87 23.44
N ALA A 133 61.32 37.53 24.21
CA ALA A 133 61.22 37.89 25.63
C ALA A 133 62.31 37.20 26.45
N LEU A 134 62.61 35.93 26.15
CA LEU A 134 63.73 35.21 26.78
C LEU A 134 65.09 35.90 26.50
N ASN A 135 65.35 36.27 25.24
CA ASN A 135 66.53 36.99 24.86
C ASN A 135 66.67 38.34 25.55
N ALA A 136 65.51 39.09 25.65
CA ALA A 136 65.44 40.37 26.36
C ALA A 136 65.72 40.21 27.86
N ALA A 137 65.19 39.15 28.50
CA ALA A 137 65.42 38.84 29.90
C ALA A 137 66.90 38.54 30.17
N ILE A 138 67.55 37.77 29.26
CA ILE A 138 69.00 37.47 29.36
C ILE A 138 69.82 38.76 29.27
N GLU A 139 69.51 39.64 28.32
CA GLU A 139 70.28 40.89 28.13
C GLU A 139 70.03 41.88 29.29
N ALA A 140 68.82 41.91 29.81
CA ALA A 140 68.49 42.70 31.02
C ALA A 140 69.25 42.21 32.26
N ALA A 141 69.43 40.92 32.45
CA ALA A 141 70.21 40.33 33.50
C ALA A 141 71.69 40.66 33.33
N ARG A 142 72.20 40.76 32.10
CA ARG A 142 73.58 41.15 31.75
C ARG A 142 73.89 42.59 32.06
N ALA A 143 72.88 43.50 32.01
CA ALA A 143 73.00 44.92 32.33
C ALA A 143 73.02 45.21 33.86
N GLY A 144 72.83 44.23 34.71
CA GLY A 144 72.92 44.35 36.18
C GLY A 144 71.81 45.23 36.76
N GLU A 145 72.15 46.07 37.73
CA GLU A 145 71.15 46.96 38.39
C GLU A 145 70.41 47.89 37.44
N GLN A 146 71.01 48.32 36.33
CA GLN A 146 70.41 49.18 35.32
C GLN A 146 69.34 48.41 34.47
N GLY A 147 69.42 47.09 34.44
CA GLY A 147 68.48 46.24 33.67
C GLY A 147 67.22 45.76 34.43
N ARG A 148 67.15 45.97 35.76
CA ARG A 148 66.07 45.37 36.60
C ARG A 148 64.63 45.62 36.09
N GLY A 149 64.37 46.88 35.67
CA GLY A 149 63.05 47.22 35.13
C GLY A 149 62.70 46.50 33.82
N PHE A 150 63.72 46.35 32.96
CA PHE A 150 63.54 45.59 31.69
C PHE A 150 63.40 44.07 31.92
N ALA A 151 64.08 43.50 32.89
CA ALA A 151 63.91 42.07 33.23
C ALA A 151 62.46 41.72 33.65
N VAL A 152 61.82 42.58 34.48
CA VAL A 152 60.43 42.38 34.89
C VAL A 152 59.47 42.41 33.68
N VAL A 153 59.67 43.35 32.75
CA VAL A 153 58.84 43.46 31.54
C VAL A 153 59.07 42.23 30.64
N ALA A 154 60.30 41.85 30.45
CA ALA A 154 60.63 40.67 29.65
C ALA A 154 59.99 39.36 30.21
N ASP A 155 60.04 39.17 31.53
CA ASP A 155 59.39 38.03 32.15
C ASP A 155 57.85 38.07 32.03
N GLU A 156 57.23 39.23 32.09
CA GLU A 156 55.80 39.37 31.93
C GLU A 156 55.37 39.09 30.47
N VAL A 157 56.11 39.59 29.47
CA VAL A 157 55.92 39.26 28.04
C VAL A 157 56.11 37.81 27.80
N ARG A 158 57.12 37.18 28.42
CA ARG A 158 57.35 35.71 28.30
C ARG A 158 56.14 34.92 28.81
N LYS A 159 55.60 35.25 30.01
CA LYS A 159 54.42 34.61 30.58
C LYS A 159 53.19 34.81 29.69
N LEU A 160 53.01 36.00 29.10
CA LEU A 160 51.93 36.25 28.18
C LEU A 160 52.03 35.41 26.91
N ALA A 161 53.24 35.27 26.35
CA ALA A 161 53.48 34.43 25.21
C ALA A 161 53.20 32.94 25.49
N GLU A 162 53.66 32.42 26.65
CA GLU A 162 53.32 31.06 27.09
C GLU A 162 51.81 30.84 27.24
N ARG A 163 51.08 31.79 27.86
CA ARG A 163 49.61 31.72 27.96
C ARG A 163 48.93 31.77 26.60
N THR A 164 49.42 32.57 25.66
CA THR A 164 48.90 32.67 24.31
C THR A 164 49.12 31.37 23.54
N SER A 165 50.32 30.76 23.61
CA SER A 165 50.62 29.47 23.00
C SER A 165 49.73 28.36 23.57
N SER A 166 49.49 28.33 24.90
CA SER A 166 48.58 27.34 25.51
C SER A 166 47.14 27.51 25.01
N ALA A 167 46.65 28.77 24.96
CA ALA A 167 45.28 29.03 24.46
C ALA A 167 45.10 28.63 22.99
N THR A 168 46.15 28.81 22.15
CA THR A 168 46.09 28.37 20.75
C THR A 168 46.03 26.85 20.60
N VAL A 169 46.72 26.12 21.47
CA VAL A 169 46.64 24.64 21.53
C VAL A 169 45.19 24.19 21.87
N GLU A 170 44.53 24.84 22.82
CA GLU A 170 43.16 24.57 23.14
C GLU A 170 42.21 24.83 21.94
N ILE A 171 42.43 25.92 21.21
CA ILE A 171 41.71 26.23 19.98
C ILE A 171 41.92 25.16 18.91
N GLU A 172 43.15 24.72 18.70
CA GLU A 172 43.47 23.63 17.75
C GLU A 172 42.73 22.34 18.12
N GLN A 173 42.67 22.00 19.41
CA GLN A 173 41.91 20.83 19.89
C GLN A 173 40.40 20.97 19.62
N MET A 174 39.83 22.16 19.91
CA MET A 174 38.42 22.43 19.63
C MET A 174 38.11 22.34 18.12
N VAL A 175 38.97 22.89 17.28
CA VAL A 175 38.82 22.82 15.80
C VAL A 175 38.92 21.38 15.31
N SER A 176 39.81 20.60 15.85
CA SER A 176 39.92 19.17 15.53
C SER A 176 38.66 18.40 15.91
N ALA A 177 38.09 18.65 17.09
CA ALA A 177 36.83 18.06 17.53
C ALA A 177 35.66 18.49 16.65
N MET A 178 35.59 19.77 16.24
CA MET A 178 34.56 20.27 15.31
C MET A 178 34.65 19.58 13.95
N ARG A 179 35.85 19.39 13.40
CA ARG A 179 36.02 18.66 12.11
C ARG A 179 35.55 17.21 12.21
N ALA A 180 35.93 16.50 13.28
CA ALA A 180 35.50 15.12 13.50
C ALA A 180 33.97 15.02 13.64
N ALA A 181 33.34 15.98 14.34
CA ALA A 181 31.89 16.04 14.48
C ALA A 181 31.22 16.32 13.13
N SER A 182 31.77 17.23 12.31
CA SER A 182 31.21 17.56 10.97
C SER A 182 31.34 16.35 10.03
N GLU A 183 32.46 15.64 10.03
CA GLU A 183 32.66 14.42 9.24
C GLU A 183 31.66 13.31 9.64
N SER A 184 31.46 13.12 10.93
CA SER A 184 30.44 12.18 11.45
C SER A 184 29.04 12.57 11.01
N ALA A 185 28.70 13.88 11.05
CA ALA A 185 27.40 14.40 10.59
C ALA A 185 27.21 14.16 9.09
N MET A 186 28.23 14.43 8.27
CA MET A 186 28.18 14.14 6.82
C MET A 186 27.96 12.66 6.53
N GLY A 187 28.62 11.76 7.27
CA GLY A 187 28.40 10.31 7.16
C GLY A 187 26.93 9.93 7.45
N ARG A 188 26.33 10.54 8.47
CA ARG A 188 24.90 10.34 8.79
C ARG A 188 23.97 10.89 7.72
N VAL A 189 24.28 12.05 7.15
CA VAL A 189 23.52 12.63 6.02
C VAL A 189 23.54 11.68 4.83
N ALA A 190 24.71 11.18 4.46
CA ALA A 190 24.85 10.22 3.35
C ALA A 190 24.02 8.94 3.59
N GLN A 191 24.04 8.40 4.81
CA GLN A 191 23.22 7.24 5.18
C GLN A 191 21.73 7.55 5.10
N THR A 192 21.31 8.74 5.54
CA THR A 192 19.91 9.18 5.44
C THR A 192 19.46 9.30 3.99
N HIS A 193 20.30 9.81 3.10
CA HIS A 193 20.04 9.86 1.66
C HIS A 193 19.70 8.48 1.06
N VAL A 194 20.48 7.45 1.43
CA VAL A 194 20.20 6.07 0.99
C VAL A 194 18.83 5.61 1.47
N THR A 195 18.49 5.89 2.73
CA THR A 195 17.19 5.51 3.31
C THR A 195 16.04 6.26 2.64
N VAL A 196 16.20 7.56 2.40
CA VAL A 196 15.21 8.40 1.70
C VAL A 196 14.94 7.86 0.29
N LYS A 197 15.98 7.54 -0.47
CA LYS A 197 15.83 6.97 -1.81
C LYS A 197 15.07 5.64 -1.78
N ALA A 198 15.43 4.75 -0.86
CA ALA A 198 14.73 3.48 -0.69
C ALA A 198 13.25 3.69 -0.30
N SER A 199 12.95 4.73 0.50
CA SER A 199 11.58 5.06 0.89
C SER A 199 10.75 5.60 -0.27
N VAL A 200 11.34 6.40 -1.17
CA VAL A 200 10.68 6.84 -2.42
C VAL A 200 10.35 5.64 -3.30
N ASP A 201 11.32 4.75 -3.54
CA ASP A 201 11.11 3.55 -4.35
C ASP A 201 9.99 2.65 -3.76
N LEU A 202 9.90 2.59 -2.43
CA LEU A 202 8.84 1.84 -1.75
C LEU A 202 7.47 2.52 -1.90
N ALA A 203 7.41 3.85 -1.79
CA ALA A 203 6.18 4.61 -2.01
C ALA A 203 5.66 4.46 -3.44
N ASP A 204 6.54 4.51 -4.44
CA ASP A 204 6.18 4.33 -5.84
C ASP A 204 5.64 2.91 -6.11
N LYS A 205 6.24 1.89 -5.52
CA LYS A 205 5.72 0.50 -5.59
C LYS A 205 4.36 0.38 -4.93
N ALA A 206 4.16 1.02 -3.77
CA ALA A 206 2.87 1.02 -3.08
C ALA A 206 1.79 1.71 -3.93
N LEU A 207 2.10 2.84 -4.57
CA LEU A 207 1.18 3.51 -5.51
C LEU A 207 0.81 2.61 -6.69
N GLY A 208 1.77 1.90 -7.27
CA GLY A 208 1.51 0.92 -8.33
C GLY A 208 0.57 -0.20 -7.89
N GLN A 209 0.77 -0.74 -6.68
CA GLN A 209 -0.10 -1.78 -6.11
C GLN A 209 -1.51 -1.26 -5.84
N ILE A 210 -1.65 -0.06 -5.27
CA ILE A 210 -2.94 0.58 -5.00
C ILE A 210 -3.69 0.84 -6.32
N SER A 211 -3.01 1.29 -7.37
CA SER A 211 -3.59 1.47 -8.70
C SER A 211 -4.10 0.15 -9.28
N ALA A 212 -3.35 -0.95 -9.13
CA ALA A 212 -3.79 -2.28 -9.56
C ALA A 212 -5.04 -2.76 -8.79
N ILE A 213 -5.11 -2.48 -7.47
CA ILE A 213 -6.32 -2.74 -6.67
C ILE A 213 -7.50 -1.94 -7.23
N GLY A 214 -7.33 -0.65 -7.51
CA GLY A 214 -8.38 0.19 -8.11
C GLY A 214 -8.92 -0.37 -9.43
N THR A 215 -8.04 -0.83 -10.32
CA THR A 215 -8.43 -1.49 -11.57
C THR A 215 -9.21 -2.78 -11.31
N SER A 216 -8.75 -3.62 -10.38
CA SER A 216 -9.44 -4.85 -10.03
C SER A 216 -10.83 -4.59 -9.44
N MET A 217 -11.02 -3.51 -8.66
CA MET A 217 -12.34 -3.12 -8.14
C MET A 217 -13.29 -2.74 -9.28
N GLN A 218 -12.80 -2.02 -10.31
CA GLN A 218 -13.63 -1.70 -11.49
C GLN A 218 -14.06 -2.95 -12.26
N ASP A 219 -13.16 -3.92 -12.42
CA ASP A 219 -13.48 -5.20 -13.06
C ASP A 219 -14.54 -5.98 -12.26
N ILE A 220 -14.46 -5.98 -10.92
CA ILE A 220 -15.45 -6.63 -10.06
C ILE A 220 -16.80 -5.89 -10.15
N VAL A 221 -16.84 -4.56 -10.22
CA VAL A 221 -18.07 -3.81 -10.46
C VAL A 221 -18.74 -4.27 -11.77
N HIS A 222 -17.97 -4.41 -12.84
CA HIS A 222 -18.50 -4.90 -14.11
C HIS A 222 -19.07 -6.32 -13.98
N LYS A 223 -18.35 -7.23 -13.31
CA LYS A 223 -18.82 -8.59 -13.05
C LYS A 223 -20.09 -8.66 -12.19
N THR A 224 -20.21 -7.81 -11.19
CA THR A 224 -21.44 -7.74 -10.37
C THR A 224 -22.64 -7.26 -11.18
N HIS A 225 -22.44 -6.36 -12.15
CA HIS A 225 -23.49 -5.97 -13.09
C HIS A 225 -23.92 -7.13 -13.99
N GLU A 226 -22.98 -7.89 -14.55
CA GLU A 226 -23.27 -9.08 -15.36
C GLU A 226 -24.07 -10.12 -14.58
N ILE A 227 -23.66 -10.41 -13.32
CA ILE A 227 -24.37 -11.36 -12.44
C ILE A 227 -25.79 -10.89 -12.16
N ARG A 228 -25.99 -9.60 -11.87
CA ARG A 228 -27.31 -9.03 -11.62
C ARG A 228 -28.22 -9.16 -12.84
N ASP A 229 -27.69 -8.90 -14.03
CA ASP A 229 -28.48 -9.01 -15.27
C ASP A 229 -28.83 -10.47 -15.56
N SER A 230 -27.91 -11.42 -15.31
CA SER A 230 -28.17 -12.86 -15.38
C SER A 230 -29.24 -13.33 -14.37
N ALA A 231 -29.19 -12.80 -13.13
CA ALA A 231 -30.21 -13.11 -12.11
C ALA A 231 -31.60 -12.62 -12.53
N LYS A 232 -31.73 -11.44 -13.16
CA LYS A 232 -32.97 -10.95 -13.72
C LYS A 232 -33.51 -11.84 -14.84
N GLU A 233 -32.64 -12.31 -15.73
CA GLU A 233 -33.03 -13.22 -16.82
C GLU A 233 -33.49 -14.56 -16.26
N GLN A 234 -32.74 -15.12 -15.25
CA GLN A 234 -33.19 -16.32 -14.55
C GLN A 234 -34.53 -16.15 -13.86
N SER A 235 -34.81 -15.02 -13.20
CA SER A 235 -36.11 -14.73 -12.58
C SER A 235 -37.25 -14.79 -13.60
N ARG A 236 -37.04 -14.19 -14.78
CA ARG A 236 -38.01 -14.22 -15.85
C ARG A 236 -38.26 -15.64 -16.40
N ALA A 237 -37.17 -16.41 -16.60
CA ALA A 237 -37.27 -17.80 -17.04
C ALA A 237 -38.00 -18.67 -16.01
N THR A 238 -37.79 -18.43 -14.72
CA THR A 238 -38.46 -19.13 -13.63
C THR A 238 -39.98 -18.82 -13.60
N GLU A 239 -40.37 -17.55 -13.85
CA GLU A 239 -41.77 -17.18 -13.99
C GLU A 239 -42.47 -17.86 -15.20
N GLU A 240 -41.75 -18.00 -16.32
CA GLU A 240 -42.25 -18.71 -17.50
C GLU A 240 -42.41 -20.21 -17.22
N MET A 241 -41.44 -20.81 -16.49
CA MET A 241 -41.53 -22.22 -16.04
C MET A 241 -42.72 -22.43 -15.10
N ALA A 242 -42.99 -21.51 -14.15
CA ALA A 242 -44.14 -21.58 -13.27
C ALA A 242 -45.48 -21.63 -14.06
N LYS A 243 -45.62 -20.70 -15.03
CA LYS A 243 -46.77 -20.69 -15.93
C LYS A 243 -46.91 -21.96 -16.79
N ALA A 244 -45.80 -22.61 -17.15
CA ALA A 244 -45.84 -23.85 -17.90
C ALA A 244 -46.24 -25.05 -17.02
N ALA A 245 -45.74 -25.09 -15.76
CA ALA A 245 -46.13 -26.11 -14.79
C ALA A 245 -47.62 -26.06 -14.42
N GLU A 246 -48.22 -24.85 -14.30
CA GLU A 246 -49.65 -24.70 -14.07
C GLU A 246 -50.54 -25.21 -15.21
N ARG A 247 -50.01 -25.40 -16.40
CA ARG A 247 -50.73 -25.87 -17.59
C ARG A 247 -50.58 -27.37 -17.83
N MET A 248 -49.74 -28.05 -17.07
CA MET A 248 -49.58 -29.52 -17.14
C MET A 248 -50.65 -30.22 -16.34
#